data_03c43f6a1554e0eed94ec45fe65f31db
#
_entry.id   03c43f6a1554e0eed94ec45fe65f31db
#
_cell.length_a   1.000
_cell.length_b   1.000
_cell.length_c   1.000
_cell.angle_alpha   90.00
_cell.angle_beta   90.00
_cell.angle_gamma   90.00
#
_symmetry.space_group_name_H-M   'P 1'
#
loop_
_entity.id
_entity.type
_entity.pdbx_description
1 polymer ?
#
loop_
_entity_poly.entity_id
_entity_poly.type
_entity_poly.pdbx_seq_one_letter_code
_entity_poly.pdbx_strand_id
1 'polypeptide(L)'
;MIRECDPNLDIAMTTNGSLLSKYADELAKSGLNRVTVSIDAIDDQLIREISNSNVSSKKIIDGIIAAQNAGLKIKINTVIIKHFNEDQIIPLVELFYRMRVVVRFIEYMDVGGTQNWNANQVVFGDEIREIIEQAFGRLTPVN
;
A
#
# COMPACT_ATOMS: atom_id res chain seq x y z
N MET A 1 -11.06 6.53 24.69
CA MET A 1 -9.79 7.26 24.93
C MET A 1 -9.52 8.30 23.85
N ILE A 2 -8.88 8.02 22.67
CA ILE A 2 -8.59 9.08 21.68
C ILE A 2 -9.88 9.75 21.19
N ARG A 3 -10.88 8.97 20.82
CA ARG A 3 -12.18 9.45 20.31
C ARG A 3 -13.01 10.21 21.38
N GLU A 4 -12.76 9.96 22.65
CA GLU A 4 -13.38 10.68 23.77
C GLU A 4 -12.79 12.08 23.95
N CYS A 5 -11.49 12.25 23.59
CA CYS A 5 -10.84 13.56 23.66
C CYS A 5 -11.30 14.49 22.52
N ASP A 6 -11.48 13.94 21.32
CA ASP A 6 -12.01 14.65 20.15
C ASP A 6 -12.79 13.70 19.24
N PRO A 7 -14.15 13.84 19.22
CA PRO A 7 -15.00 12.99 18.38
C PRO A 7 -14.81 13.23 16.87
N ASN A 8 -14.25 14.36 16.46
CA ASN A 8 -14.06 14.74 15.06
C ASN A 8 -12.64 14.47 14.53
N LEU A 9 -11.73 14.00 15.36
CA LEU A 9 -10.35 13.72 14.97
C LEU A 9 -10.29 12.68 13.85
N ASP A 10 -9.56 12.96 12.76
CA ASP A 10 -9.32 12.00 11.70
C ASP A 10 -8.19 11.04 12.12
N ILE A 11 -8.59 9.82 12.50
CA ILE A 11 -7.66 8.79 13.00
C ILE A 11 -7.28 7.87 11.84
N ALA A 12 -5.99 7.74 11.59
CA ALA A 12 -5.42 6.88 10.56
C ALA A 12 -4.47 5.84 11.17
N MET A 13 -4.41 4.68 10.54
CA MET A 13 -3.48 3.61 10.89
C MET A 13 -2.71 3.16 9.64
N THR A 14 -1.44 2.83 9.80
CA THR A 14 -0.65 2.13 8.77
C THR A 14 -0.38 0.70 9.23
N THR A 15 -0.50 -0.27 8.33
CA THR A 15 -0.35 -1.70 8.62
C THR A 15 0.15 -2.46 7.40
N ASN A 16 0.75 -3.64 7.61
CA ASN A 16 1.02 -4.60 6.53
C ASN A 16 -0.21 -5.43 6.12
N GLY A 17 -1.38 -5.16 6.70
CA GLY A 17 -2.65 -5.79 6.34
C GLY A 17 -2.84 -7.22 6.84
N SER A 18 -1.84 -7.88 7.40
CA SER A 18 -1.87 -9.31 7.74
C SER A 18 -2.95 -9.72 8.76
N LEU A 19 -3.38 -8.80 9.60
CA LEU A 19 -4.41 -9.03 10.62
C LEU A 19 -5.69 -8.21 10.36
N LEU A 20 -5.72 -7.45 9.27
CA LEU A 20 -6.79 -6.49 9.01
C LEU A 20 -8.15 -7.17 8.81
N SER A 21 -8.19 -8.34 8.15
CA SER A 21 -9.42 -9.13 8.01
C SER A 21 -10.07 -9.52 9.34
N LYS A 22 -9.26 -9.70 10.38
CA LYS A 22 -9.74 -10.07 11.72
C LYS A 22 -10.26 -8.86 12.50
N TYR A 23 -9.65 -7.70 12.34
CA TYR A 23 -9.88 -6.56 13.23
C TYR A 23 -10.58 -5.36 12.56
N ALA A 24 -10.89 -5.42 11.27
CA ALA A 24 -11.43 -4.28 10.52
C ALA A 24 -12.70 -3.70 11.15
N ASP A 25 -13.65 -4.56 11.52
CA ASP A 25 -14.92 -4.15 12.14
C ASP A 25 -14.71 -3.52 13.52
N GLU A 26 -13.83 -4.09 14.34
CA GLU A 26 -13.52 -3.56 15.68
C GLU A 26 -12.83 -2.20 15.57
N LEU A 27 -11.90 -2.06 14.63
CA LEU A 27 -11.20 -0.80 14.36
C LEU A 27 -12.17 0.29 13.90
N ALA A 28 -13.08 -0.02 12.99
CA ALA A 28 -14.10 0.92 12.52
C ALA A 28 -15.03 1.33 13.68
N LYS A 29 -15.52 0.37 14.47
CA LYS A 29 -16.37 0.64 15.65
C LYS A 29 -15.64 1.45 16.71
N SER A 30 -14.32 1.31 16.82
CA SER A 30 -13.48 2.11 17.74
C SER A 30 -13.20 3.52 17.24
N GLY A 31 -13.73 3.88 16.06
CA GLY A 31 -13.63 5.22 15.49
C GLY A 31 -12.43 5.46 14.59
N LEU A 32 -11.76 4.40 14.10
CA LEU A 32 -10.77 4.55 13.04
C LEU A 32 -11.45 5.05 11.76
N ASN A 33 -10.84 6.01 11.06
CA ASN A 33 -11.41 6.59 9.85
C ASN A 33 -10.78 6.00 8.58
N ARG A 34 -9.50 5.74 8.61
CA ARG A 34 -8.75 5.32 7.41
C ARG A 34 -7.57 4.42 7.75
N VAL A 35 -7.26 3.54 6.79
CA VAL A 35 -6.12 2.61 6.88
C VAL A 35 -5.24 2.79 5.66
N THR A 36 -3.94 2.88 5.88
CA THR A 36 -2.94 2.74 4.83
C THR A 36 -2.34 1.33 4.94
N VAL A 37 -2.44 0.56 3.86
CA VAL A 37 -1.86 -0.79 3.81
C VAL A 37 -0.58 -0.74 3.00
N SER A 38 0.51 -1.25 3.57
CA SER A 38 1.78 -1.41 2.86
C SER A 38 1.79 -2.77 2.17
N ILE A 39 1.94 -2.73 0.83
CA ILE A 39 2.09 -3.92 -0.01
C ILE A 39 2.95 -3.57 -1.23
N ASP A 40 4.09 -4.22 -1.36
CA ASP A 40 5.11 -3.87 -2.36
C ASP A 40 5.11 -4.82 -3.56
N ALA A 41 4.30 -5.88 -3.52
CA ALA A 41 4.08 -6.83 -4.60
C ALA A 41 2.75 -7.55 -4.43
N ILE A 42 2.23 -8.15 -5.52
CA ILE A 42 1.14 -9.15 -5.46
C ILE A 42 1.66 -10.57 -5.63
N ASP A 43 2.90 -10.72 -6.06
CA ASP A 43 3.59 -12.00 -6.07
C ASP A 43 3.99 -12.42 -4.65
N ASP A 44 3.56 -13.63 -4.25
CA ASP A 44 3.78 -14.14 -2.89
C ASP A 44 5.26 -14.43 -2.58
N GLN A 45 6.08 -14.71 -3.59
CA GLN A 45 7.51 -14.91 -3.40
C GLN A 45 8.19 -13.57 -3.09
N LEU A 46 7.90 -12.53 -3.88
CA LEU A 46 8.41 -11.19 -3.64
C LEU A 46 7.96 -10.64 -2.28
N ILE A 47 6.69 -10.86 -1.89
CA ILE A 47 6.20 -10.45 -0.57
C ILE A 47 7.03 -11.09 0.54
N ARG A 48 7.33 -12.37 0.44
CA ARG A 48 8.17 -13.07 1.44
C ARG A 48 9.58 -12.52 1.49
N GLU A 49 10.18 -12.24 0.35
CA GLU A 49 11.54 -11.69 0.25
C GLU A 49 11.61 -10.27 0.84
N ILE A 50 10.63 -9.41 0.53
CA ILE A 50 10.58 -8.02 1.02
C ILE A 50 10.29 -7.97 2.52
N SER A 51 9.25 -8.68 2.97
CA SER A 51 8.72 -8.54 4.33
C SER A 51 9.33 -9.49 5.34
N ASN A 52 10.16 -10.44 4.89
CA ASN A 52 10.67 -11.56 5.71
C ASN A 52 9.55 -12.25 6.51
N SER A 53 8.37 -12.39 5.91
CA SER A 53 7.17 -12.94 6.54
C SER A 53 6.45 -13.92 5.61
N ASN A 54 5.68 -14.85 6.18
CA ASN A 54 4.88 -15.81 5.43
C ASN A 54 3.46 -15.30 5.11
N VAL A 55 3.27 -13.98 5.03
CA VAL A 55 1.97 -13.40 4.68
C VAL A 55 1.79 -13.49 3.17
N SER A 56 0.64 -14.02 2.71
CA SER A 56 0.30 -14.07 1.29
C SER A 56 -0.41 -12.78 0.85
N SER A 57 -0.27 -12.44 -0.42
CA SER A 57 -1.02 -11.36 -1.08
C SER A 57 -2.52 -11.53 -0.87
N LYS A 58 -3.03 -12.75 -1.02
CA LYS A 58 -4.43 -13.05 -0.76
C LYS A 58 -4.90 -12.62 0.62
N LYS A 59 -4.12 -12.91 1.66
CA LYS A 59 -4.46 -12.53 3.05
C LYS A 59 -4.52 -11.02 3.23
N ILE A 60 -3.62 -10.29 2.60
CA ILE A 60 -3.60 -8.83 2.63
C ILE A 60 -4.82 -8.28 1.89
N ILE A 61 -5.13 -8.81 0.70
CA ILE A 61 -6.28 -8.40 -0.13
C ILE A 61 -7.59 -8.68 0.61
N ASP A 62 -7.74 -9.85 1.22
CA ASP A 62 -8.92 -10.18 2.04
C ASP A 62 -9.07 -9.18 3.21
N GLY A 63 -7.96 -8.73 3.80
CA GLY A 63 -7.94 -7.69 4.82
C GLY A 63 -8.39 -6.32 4.29
N ILE A 64 -7.97 -5.94 3.10
CA ILE A 64 -8.38 -4.69 2.45
C ILE A 64 -9.89 -4.72 2.16
N ILE A 65 -10.40 -5.83 1.64
CA ILE A 65 -11.84 -6.02 1.38
C ILE A 65 -12.65 -5.92 2.69
N ALA A 66 -12.18 -6.57 3.75
CA ALA A 66 -12.85 -6.49 5.05
C ALA A 66 -12.89 -5.05 5.58
N ALA A 67 -11.79 -4.30 5.44
CA ALA A 67 -11.73 -2.91 5.86
C ALA A 67 -12.64 -1.99 5.03
N GLN A 68 -12.75 -2.22 3.71
CA GLN A 68 -13.71 -1.50 2.86
C GLN A 68 -15.15 -1.79 3.29
N ASN A 69 -15.48 -3.07 3.56
CA ASN A 69 -16.80 -3.48 4.03
C ASN A 69 -17.16 -2.88 5.40
N ALA A 70 -16.17 -2.68 6.26
CA ALA A 70 -16.31 -1.99 7.54
C ALA A 70 -16.43 -0.46 7.42
N GLY A 71 -16.39 0.10 6.20
CA GLY A 71 -16.51 1.53 5.93
C GLY A 71 -15.24 2.34 6.12
N LEU A 72 -14.07 1.70 6.30
CA LEU A 72 -12.80 2.38 6.42
C LEU A 72 -12.32 2.88 5.04
N LYS A 73 -11.77 4.09 5.00
CA LYS A 73 -11.11 4.60 3.80
C LYS A 73 -9.74 3.94 3.66
N ILE A 74 -9.45 3.38 2.48
CA ILE A 74 -8.21 2.63 2.24
C ILE A 74 -7.31 3.40 1.29
N LYS A 75 -6.01 3.37 1.59
CA LYS A 75 -4.91 3.73 0.67
C LYS A 75 -3.86 2.63 0.69
N ILE A 76 -3.19 2.46 -0.42
CA ILE A 76 -2.06 1.54 -0.53
C ILE A 76 -0.77 2.37 -0.60
N ASN A 77 0.23 1.97 0.14
CA ASN A 77 1.61 2.42 -0.03
C ASN A 77 2.43 1.27 -0.60
N THR A 78 3.20 1.56 -1.63
CA THR A 78 4.08 0.61 -2.32
C THR A 78 5.44 1.25 -2.53
N VAL A 79 6.49 0.64 -2.02
CA VAL A 79 7.88 1.03 -2.28
C VAL A 79 8.38 0.26 -3.49
N ILE A 80 8.89 0.96 -4.49
CA ILE A 80 9.44 0.35 -5.70
C ILE A 80 10.96 0.40 -5.64
N ILE A 81 11.58 -0.78 -5.84
CA ILE A 81 13.02 -1.00 -5.87
C ILE A 81 13.40 -1.49 -7.26
N LYS A 82 14.32 -0.79 -7.91
CA LYS A 82 14.78 -1.09 -9.27
C LYS A 82 15.43 -2.47 -9.34
N HIS A 83 15.12 -3.23 -10.38
CA HIS A 83 15.57 -4.60 -10.61
C HIS A 83 15.11 -5.61 -9.55
N PHE A 84 14.11 -5.25 -8.74
CA PHE A 84 13.60 -6.14 -7.72
C PHE A 84 12.07 -6.34 -7.80
N ASN A 85 11.28 -5.27 -7.72
CA ASN A 85 9.82 -5.34 -7.80
C ASN A 85 9.20 -4.29 -8.76
N GLU A 86 9.99 -3.71 -9.64
CA GLU A 86 9.47 -2.71 -10.62
C GLU A 86 8.45 -3.30 -11.59
N ASP A 87 8.51 -4.61 -11.85
CA ASP A 87 7.52 -5.35 -12.64
C ASP A 87 6.15 -5.45 -11.95
N GLN A 88 6.08 -5.16 -10.65
CA GLN A 88 4.83 -5.16 -9.89
C GLN A 88 4.02 -3.86 -10.04
N ILE A 89 4.58 -2.81 -10.64
CA ILE A 89 3.87 -1.53 -10.83
C ILE A 89 2.54 -1.73 -11.53
N ILE A 90 2.55 -2.37 -12.71
CA ILE A 90 1.35 -2.57 -13.53
C ILE A 90 0.34 -3.50 -12.84
N PRO A 91 0.74 -4.70 -12.37
CA PRO A 91 -0.18 -5.58 -11.64
C PRO A 91 -0.84 -4.91 -10.42
N LEU A 92 -0.09 -4.11 -9.65
CA LEU A 92 -0.63 -3.37 -8.50
C LEU A 92 -1.64 -2.31 -8.92
N VAL A 93 -1.32 -1.53 -9.97
CA VAL A 93 -2.26 -0.53 -10.52
C VAL A 93 -3.55 -1.20 -10.97
N GLU A 94 -3.47 -2.29 -11.77
CA GLU A 94 -4.65 -2.99 -12.26
C GLU A 94 -5.53 -3.53 -11.12
N LEU A 95 -4.92 -4.19 -10.15
CA LEU A 95 -5.63 -4.76 -9.01
C LEU A 95 -6.38 -3.68 -8.23
N PHE A 96 -5.66 -2.64 -7.79
CA PHE A 96 -6.24 -1.63 -6.91
C PHE A 96 -7.16 -0.65 -7.65
N TYR A 97 -6.96 -0.42 -8.95
CA TYR A 97 -7.92 0.29 -9.78
C TYR A 97 -9.28 -0.43 -9.81
N ARG A 98 -9.29 -1.76 -10.03
CA ARG A 98 -10.52 -2.56 -9.97
C ARG A 98 -11.19 -2.54 -8.60
N MET A 99 -10.40 -2.47 -7.53
CA MET A 99 -10.87 -2.37 -6.16
C MET A 99 -11.28 -0.94 -5.76
N ARG A 100 -11.08 0.06 -6.63
CA ARG A 100 -11.30 1.49 -6.37
C ARG A 100 -10.50 1.99 -5.15
N VAL A 101 -9.27 1.54 -5.03
CA VAL A 101 -8.34 1.92 -3.96
C VAL A 101 -7.20 2.74 -4.55
N VAL A 102 -6.86 3.83 -3.88
CA VAL A 102 -5.74 4.69 -4.27
C VAL A 102 -4.42 4.01 -3.94
N VAL A 103 -3.54 3.90 -4.93
CA VAL A 103 -2.15 3.46 -4.74
C VAL A 103 -1.24 4.67 -4.71
N ARG A 104 -0.32 4.68 -3.76
CA ARG A 104 0.77 5.63 -3.65
C ARG A 104 2.08 4.88 -3.83
N PHE A 105 2.76 5.13 -4.91
CA PHE A 105 4.12 4.67 -5.11
C PHE A 105 5.11 5.57 -4.34
N ILE A 106 6.09 4.96 -3.73
CA ILE A 106 7.11 5.60 -2.91
C ILE A 106 8.47 5.21 -3.48
N GLU A 107 9.30 6.19 -3.76
CA GLU A 107 10.68 5.97 -4.18
C GLU A 107 11.48 5.29 -3.05
N TYR A 108 12.32 4.32 -3.41
CA TYR A 108 13.17 3.64 -2.44
C TYR A 108 14.20 4.61 -1.86
N MET A 109 14.20 4.78 -0.55
CA MET A 109 15.09 5.71 0.14
C MET A 109 15.85 5.03 1.27
N ASP A 110 17.01 5.58 1.61
CA ASP A 110 17.74 5.17 2.82
C ASP A 110 16.99 5.65 4.07
N VAL A 111 16.47 4.69 4.84
CA VAL A 111 15.75 4.97 6.09
C VAL A 111 16.65 4.91 7.34
N GLY A 112 17.95 5.10 7.16
CA GLY A 112 18.89 5.21 8.28
C GLY A 112 19.80 4.00 8.45
N GLY A 113 20.80 3.87 7.59
CA GLY A 113 21.97 3.03 7.81
C GLY A 113 21.81 1.57 7.40
N THR A 114 20.95 1.27 6.45
CA THR A 114 21.03 -0.01 5.75
C THR A 114 22.31 0.00 4.90
N GLN A 115 23.31 -0.80 5.28
CA GLN A 115 24.61 -0.91 4.58
C GLN A 115 24.47 -1.28 3.09
N ASN A 116 23.27 -1.57 2.61
CA ASN A 116 22.97 -2.06 1.27
C ASN A 116 22.17 -1.07 0.41
N TRP A 117 21.85 0.13 0.90
CA TRP A 117 21.14 1.11 0.06
C TRP A 117 22.07 1.64 -1.04
N ASN A 118 21.55 1.69 -2.26
CA ASN A 118 22.27 2.22 -3.42
C ASN A 118 21.31 3.09 -4.25
N ALA A 119 21.75 4.28 -4.61
CA ALA A 119 20.97 5.20 -5.45
C ALA A 119 20.58 4.58 -6.80
N ASN A 120 21.34 3.61 -7.32
CA ASN A 120 20.99 2.89 -8.55
C ASN A 120 19.75 1.97 -8.42
N GLN A 121 19.25 1.76 -7.20
CA GLN A 121 18.06 0.98 -6.92
C GLN A 121 16.78 1.84 -6.83
N VAL A 122 16.90 3.13 -7.01
CA VAL A 122 15.76 4.05 -7.00
C VAL A 122 15.07 4.03 -8.36
N VAL A 123 13.76 3.84 -8.35
CA VAL A 123 12.87 4.15 -9.49
C VAL A 123 12.21 5.48 -9.16
N PHE A 124 12.51 6.50 -9.94
CA PHE A 124 11.99 7.85 -9.69
C PHE A 124 10.50 7.94 -10.06
N GLY A 125 9.78 8.87 -9.41
CA GLY A 125 8.35 9.06 -9.64
C GLY A 125 7.99 9.32 -11.10
N ASP A 126 8.85 10.01 -11.85
CA ASP A 126 8.66 10.21 -13.29
C ASP A 126 8.79 8.91 -14.08
N GLU A 127 9.74 8.03 -13.75
CA GLU A 127 9.87 6.70 -14.38
C GLU A 127 8.64 5.83 -14.09
N ILE A 128 8.15 5.83 -12.83
CA ILE A 128 6.91 5.11 -12.45
C ILE A 128 5.71 5.65 -13.26
N ARG A 129 5.60 6.96 -13.38
CA ARG A 129 4.54 7.60 -14.18
C ARG A 129 4.60 7.16 -15.64
N GLU A 130 5.78 7.18 -16.26
CA GLU A 130 5.97 6.77 -17.66
C GLU A 130 5.58 5.30 -17.87
N ILE A 131 5.96 4.39 -16.95
CA ILE A 131 5.57 2.98 -17.00
C ILE A 131 4.05 2.85 -16.99
N ILE A 132 3.37 3.58 -16.10
CA ILE A 132 1.90 3.54 -16.00
C ILE A 132 1.26 4.15 -17.25
N GLU A 133 1.75 5.29 -17.74
CA GLU A 133 1.21 5.97 -18.93
C GLU A 133 1.38 5.13 -20.20
N GLN A 134 2.45 4.36 -20.33
CA GLN A 134 2.64 3.43 -21.46
C GLN A 134 1.58 2.31 -21.46
N ALA A 135 1.15 1.84 -20.30
CA ALA A 135 0.19 0.74 -20.17
C ALA A 135 -1.28 1.22 -20.24
N PHE A 136 -1.59 2.37 -19.65
CA PHE A 136 -2.97 2.81 -19.44
C PHE A 136 -3.33 4.14 -20.14
N GLY A 137 -2.36 4.78 -20.78
CA GLY A 137 -2.52 6.11 -21.35
C GLY A 137 -2.23 7.24 -20.36
N ARG A 138 -2.31 8.47 -20.85
CA ARG A 138 -1.89 9.66 -20.10
C ARG A 138 -2.63 9.83 -18.78
N LEU A 139 -1.88 10.02 -17.71
CA LEU A 139 -2.42 10.35 -16.39
C LEU A 139 -2.81 11.83 -16.31
N THR A 140 -3.93 12.10 -15.66
CA THR A 140 -4.41 13.46 -15.41
C THR A 140 -4.24 13.79 -13.93
N PRO A 141 -3.57 14.90 -13.58
CA PRO A 141 -3.48 15.32 -12.19
C PRO A 141 -4.88 15.50 -11.57
N VAL A 142 -5.06 15.04 -10.34
CA VAL A 142 -6.27 15.25 -9.55
C VAL A 142 -5.99 16.36 -8.54
N ASN A 143 -6.75 17.45 -8.60
CA ASN A 143 -6.66 18.56 -7.65
C ASN A 143 -7.33 18.22 -6.33
#